data_384d446b590c2876c5cf601ea8a7bff6
#
_entry.id   384d446b590c2876c5cf601ea8a7bff6
#
_cell.length_a   1.000
_cell.length_b   1.000
_cell.length_c   1.000
_cell.angle_alpha   90.00
_cell.angle_beta   90.00
_cell.angle_gamma   90.00
#
_symmetry.space_group_name_H-M   'P 1'
#
loop_
_entity.id
_entity.type
_entity.pdbx_description
1 polymer ?
#
loop_
_entity_poly.entity_id
_entity_poly.type
_entity_poly.pdbx_seq_one_letter_code
_entity_poly.pdbx_strand_id
1 'polypeptide(L)'
;MKLLISPKNEEEALEAIKGGADIIDVKNPKEGSLGANFPWVISCIRDLTPSEIEVSATIGNFPNLPGTASLAALGALVAGANYIKVGLYGVSNEDDAVELGMAVVKAVKDYNPKAMVVLAGYADYHRIKPQAVEASKIPGICHRAKADVAMLDTAVKDGKTLFDHLSIEDLDRFVSEAHDYGILAAFGGSIGVDHLEALHGIGLDVVGIRGAACEKGDRMKGSIKASKVRRLREIIDGF
;
A
#
# COMPACT_ATOMS: atom_id res chain seq x y z
N MET A 1 -14.56 3.58 -3.05
CA MET A 1 -13.31 3.14 -2.38
C MET A 1 -12.92 1.75 -2.87
N LYS A 2 -11.69 1.55 -3.40
CA LYS A 2 -11.18 0.23 -3.82
C LYS A 2 -10.71 -0.59 -2.61
N LEU A 3 -10.96 -1.91 -2.64
CA LEU A 3 -10.50 -2.86 -1.64
C LEU A 3 -9.20 -3.54 -2.09
N LEU A 4 -8.09 -3.25 -1.41
CA LEU A 4 -6.81 -3.90 -1.60
C LEU A 4 -6.61 -4.98 -0.53
N ILE A 5 -6.37 -6.23 -0.95
CA ILE A 5 -6.10 -7.35 -0.05
C ILE A 5 -4.65 -7.82 -0.23
N SER A 6 -3.96 -8.05 0.90
CA SER A 6 -2.53 -8.41 0.90
C SER A 6 -2.33 -9.89 1.22
N PRO A 7 -2.33 -10.80 0.21
CA PRO A 7 -1.99 -12.20 0.37
C PRO A 7 -0.48 -12.41 0.58
N LYS A 8 -0.10 -13.53 1.19
CA LYS A 8 1.29 -13.95 1.35
C LYS A 8 1.74 -15.03 0.35
N ASN A 9 0.78 -15.67 -0.32
CA ASN A 9 0.99 -16.75 -1.29
C ASN A 9 -0.18 -16.84 -2.28
N GLU A 10 -0.06 -17.76 -3.25
CA GLU A 10 -1.03 -17.98 -4.33
C GLU A 10 -2.40 -18.44 -3.80
N GLU A 11 -2.44 -19.30 -2.78
CA GLU A 11 -3.70 -19.78 -2.19
C GLU A 11 -4.50 -18.63 -1.59
N GLU A 12 -3.83 -17.74 -0.85
CA GLU A 12 -4.47 -16.55 -0.29
C GLU A 12 -4.87 -15.55 -1.39
N ALA A 13 -4.10 -15.45 -2.49
CA ALA A 13 -4.46 -14.61 -3.63
C ALA A 13 -5.75 -15.09 -4.30
N LEU A 14 -5.90 -16.40 -4.51
CA LEU A 14 -7.15 -16.99 -5.03
C LEU A 14 -8.35 -16.72 -4.11
N GLU A 15 -8.17 -16.81 -2.80
CA GLU A 15 -9.23 -16.48 -1.84
C GLU A 15 -9.60 -14.99 -1.88
N ALA A 16 -8.61 -14.09 -2.03
CA ALA A 16 -8.85 -12.66 -2.18
C ALA A 16 -9.63 -12.33 -3.47
N ILE A 17 -9.24 -12.94 -4.59
CA ILE A 17 -9.92 -12.81 -5.89
C ILE A 17 -11.37 -13.30 -5.80
N LYS A 18 -11.60 -14.51 -5.28
CA LYS A 18 -12.95 -15.07 -5.07
C LYS A 18 -13.82 -14.21 -4.17
N GLY A 19 -13.22 -13.47 -3.26
CA GLY A 19 -13.88 -12.58 -2.33
C GLY A 19 -14.24 -11.22 -2.91
N GLY A 20 -13.75 -10.86 -4.10
CA GLY A 20 -14.05 -9.59 -4.77
C GLY A 20 -13.10 -8.45 -4.39
N ALA A 21 -11.81 -8.76 -4.17
CA ALA A 21 -10.79 -7.71 -4.05
C ALA A 21 -10.60 -6.98 -5.39
N ASP A 22 -10.44 -5.66 -5.35
CA ASP A 22 -10.13 -4.85 -6.53
C ASP A 22 -8.63 -4.87 -6.86
N ILE A 23 -7.79 -5.02 -5.83
CA ILE A 23 -6.32 -5.03 -5.96
C ILE A 23 -5.74 -6.17 -5.11
N ILE A 24 -4.89 -6.99 -5.71
CA ILE A 24 -4.11 -8.03 -5.02
C ILE A 24 -2.71 -7.47 -4.73
N ASP A 25 -2.37 -7.29 -3.44
CA ASP A 25 -1.13 -6.66 -3.00
C ASP A 25 -0.07 -7.70 -2.60
N VAL A 26 0.84 -7.97 -3.52
CA VAL A 26 1.90 -8.97 -3.31
C VAL A 26 2.97 -8.42 -2.38
N LYS A 27 3.07 -9.00 -1.18
CA LYS A 27 4.09 -8.62 -0.19
C LYS A 27 4.61 -9.80 0.62
N ASN A 28 5.80 -9.64 1.19
CA ASN A 28 6.44 -10.61 2.07
C ASN A 28 6.49 -10.07 3.51
N PRO A 29 5.56 -10.48 4.41
CA PRO A 29 5.56 -9.99 5.79
C PRO A 29 6.82 -10.32 6.60
N LYS A 30 7.66 -11.26 6.13
CA LYS A 30 8.94 -11.62 6.79
C LYS A 30 10.00 -10.54 6.63
N GLU A 31 9.87 -9.69 5.60
CA GLU A 31 10.78 -8.58 5.33
C GLU A 31 10.25 -7.22 5.81
N GLY A 32 9.19 -7.21 6.62
CA GLY A 32 8.64 -6.00 7.21
C GLY A 32 7.20 -5.67 6.78
N SER A 33 6.75 -4.47 7.14
CA SER A 33 5.37 -4.02 6.84
C SER A 33 5.12 -3.88 5.33
N LEU A 34 6.12 -3.46 4.58
CA LEU A 34 6.12 -3.32 3.13
C LEU A 34 7.23 -4.19 2.50
N GLY A 35 7.50 -5.36 3.08
CA GLY A 35 8.54 -6.26 2.59
C GLY A 35 8.31 -6.73 1.16
N ALA A 36 9.39 -6.73 0.36
CA ALA A 36 9.35 -7.16 -1.03
C ALA A 36 9.15 -8.68 -1.15
N ASN A 37 8.46 -9.08 -2.20
CA ASN A 37 8.39 -10.49 -2.58
C ASN A 37 9.24 -10.76 -3.82
N PHE A 38 9.52 -12.01 -4.09
CA PHE A 38 10.33 -12.41 -5.24
C PHE A 38 9.60 -12.13 -6.57
N PRO A 39 10.33 -11.73 -7.64
CA PRO A 39 9.70 -11.47 -8.94
C PRO A 39 8.87 -12.64 -9.49
N TRP A 40 9.32 -13.89 -9.29
CA TRP A 40 8.57 -15.06 -9.73
C TRP A 40 7.27 -15.29 -8.94
N VAL A 41 7.18 -14.83 -7.66
CA VAL A 41 5.93 -14.85 -6.89
C VAL A 41 4.98 -13.78 -7.40
N ILE A 42 5.48 -12.59 -7.73
CA ILE A 42 4.69 -11.52 -8.34
C ILE A 42 4.11 -12.01 -9.68
N SER A 43 4.94 -12.58 -10.52
CA SER A 43 4.52 -13.11 -11.83
C SER A 43 3.48 -14.23 -11.69
N CYS A 44 3.70 -15.19 -10.80
CA CYS A 44 2.75 -16.26 -10.53
C CYS A 44 1.38 -15.72 -10.07
N ILE A 45 1.36 -14.75 -9.14
CA ILE A 45 0.11 -14.13 -8.68
C ILE A 45 -0.54 -13.32 -9.81
N ARG A 46 0.24 -12.61 -10.66
CA ARG A 46 -0.32 -11.90 -11.82
C ARG A 46 -0.99 -12.87 -12.80
N ASP A 47 -0.37 -14.02 -13.08
CA ASP A 47 -0.92 -15.03 -13.99
C ASP A 47 -2.23 -15.66 -13.46
N LEU A 48 -2.36 -15.78 -12.13
CA LEU A 48 -3.58 -16.25 -11.45
C LEU A 48 -4.68 -15.20 -11.38
N THR A 49 -4.33 -13.92 -11.52
CA THR A 49 -5.27 -12.79 -11.30
C THR A 49 -5.92 -12.39 -12.61
N PRO A 50 -7.28 -12.37 -12.72
CA PRO A 50 -7.99 -11.87 -13.91
C PRO A 50 -7.53 -10.46 -14.31
N SER A 51 -7.64 -10.15 -15.60
CA SER A 51 -7.12 -8.88 -16.16
C SER A 51 -7.81 -7.62 -15.60
N GLU A 52 -9.05 -7.76 -15.17
CA GLU A 52 -9.85 -6.70 -14.55
C GLU A 52 -9.45 -6.39 -13.11
N ILE A 53 -8.70 -7.28 -12.44
CA ILE A 53 -8.19 -7.09 -11.08
C ILE A 53 -6.73 -6.66 -11.16
N GLU A 54 -6.40 -5.58 -10.47
CA GLU A 54 -5.06 -5.02 -10.48
C GLU A 54 -4.13 -5.76 -9.51
N VAL A 55 -2.84 -5.80 -9.83
CA VAL A 55 -1.80 -6.37 -8.95
C VAL A 55 -0.89 -5.25 -8.47
N SER A 56 -0.79 -5.09 -7.15
CA SER A 56 0.19 -4.24 -6.49
C SER A 56 1.36 -5.09 -5.99
N ALA A 57 2.57 -4.58 -6.08
CA ALA A 57 3.73 -5.20 -5.46
C ALA A 57 4.53 -4.20 -4.63
N THR A 58 4.90 -4.60 -3.41
CA THR A 58 5.84 -3.81 -2.62
C THR A 58 7.27 -4.16 -3.01
N ILE A 59 8.14 -3.16 -3.08
CA ILE A 59 9.56 -3.34 -3.35
C ILE A 59 10.45 -3.21 -2.09
N GLY A 60 9.83 -3.02 -0.94
CA GLY A 60 10.51 -2.91 0.36
C GLY A 60 10.60 -1.48 0.87
N ASN A 61 11.32 -1.35 1.98
CA ASN A 61 11.73 -0.09 2.57
C ASN A 61 13.16 0.22 2.14
N PHE A 62 13.39 1.45 1.72
CA PHE A 62 14.73 1.84 1.29
C PHE A 62 15.26 3.00 2.14
N PRO A 63 16.51 2.95 2.60
CA PRO A 63 17.27 4.15 2.88
C PRO A 63 17.40 4.94 1.56
N ASN A 64 17.96 6.16 1.60
CA ASN A 64 18.13 6.93 0.37
C ASN A 64 19.14 6.26 -0.60
N LEU A 65 18.65 5.24 -1.33
CA LEU A 65 19.37 4.49 -2.37
C LEU A 65 18.52 4.46 -3.66
N PRO A 66 18.35 5.62 -4.34
CA PRO A 66 17.43 5.77 -5.46
C PRO A 66 17.72 4.81 -6.63
N GLY A 67 19.02 4.54 -6.92
CA GLY A 67 19.41 3.58 -7.94
C GLY A 67 18.95 2.15 -7.64
N THR A 68 19.11 1.69 -6.40
CA THR A 68 18.67 0.36 -5.96
C THR A 68 17.14 0.26 -5.98
N ALA A 69 16.44 1.29 -5.49
CA ALA A 69 14.98 1.34 -5.50
C ALA A 69 14.41 1.32 -6.92
N SER A 70 15.02 2.04 -7.86
CA SER A 70 14.58 2.07 -9.26
C SER A 70 14.76 0.71 -9.95
N LEU A 71 15.85 -0.03 -9.68
CA LEU A 71 16.05 -1.38 -10.18
C LEU A 71 15.04 -2.37 -9.61
N ALA A 72 14.75 -2.28 -8.30
CA ALA A 72 13.72 -3.10 -7.66
C ALA A 72 12.33 -2.81 -8.23
N ALA A 73 12.01 -1.53 -8.45
CA ALA A 73 10.75 -1.11 -9.05
C ALA A 73 10.55 -1.65 -10.46
N LEU A 74 11.59 -1.55 -11.30
CA LEU A 74 11.57 -2.13 -12.64
C LEU A 74 11.38 -3.64 -12.60
N GLY A 75 12.05 -4.34 -11.67
CA GLY A 75 11.89 -5.78 -11.47
C GLY A 75 10.45 -6.19 -11.13
N ALA A 76 9.79 -5.47 -10.22
CA ALA A 76 8.39 -5.71 -9.86
C ALA A 76 7.43 -5.40 -11.03
N LEU A 77 7.70 -4.33 -11.78
CA LEU A 77 6.92 -3.95 -12.96
C LEU A 77 6.99 -5.02 -14.07
N VAL A 78 8.21 -5.49 -14.40
CA VAL A 78 8.43 -6.54 -15.40
C VAL A 78 7.80 -7.87 -14.98
N ALA A 79 7.75 -8.13 -13.67
CA ALA A 79 7.03 -9.30 -13.14
C ALA A 79 5.49 -9.16 -13.22
N GLY A 80 4.96 -8.04 -13.71
CA GLY A 80 3.55 -7.86 -14.06
C GLY A 80 2.72 -7.06 -13.05
N ALA A 81 3.33 -6.37 -12.09
CA ALA A 81 2.58 -5.51 -11.19
C ALA A 81 2.08 -4.23 -11.89
N ASN A 82 0.84 -3.82 -11.58
CA ASN A 82 0.23 -2.57 -12.07
C ASN A 82 0.55 -1.38 -11.14
N TYR A 83 0.70 -1.66 -9.82
CA TYR A 83 1.09 -0.69 -8.80
C TYR A 83 2.43 -1.09 -8.20
N ILE A 84 3.38 -0.17 -8.20
CA ILE A 84 4.70 -0.35 -7.59
C ILE A 84 4.77 0.49 -6.33
N LYS A 85 4.88 -0.18 -5.18
CA LYS A 85 4.80 0.47 -3.87
C LYS A 85 6.17 0.43 -3.18
N VAL A 86 6.69 1.61 -2.83
CA VAL A 86 7.93 1.78 -2.10
C VAL A 86 7.66 2.38 -0.72
N GLY A 87 8.22 1.78 0.32
CA GLY A 87 8.18 2.31 1.68
C GLY A 87 9.28 3.33 1.93
N LEU A 88 8.92 4.46 2.53
CA LEU A 88 9.83 5.55 2.88
C LEU A 88 10.44 5.38 4.29
N TYR A 89 10.65 4.13 4.74
CA TYR A 89 11.37 3.85 5.96
C TYR A 89 12.85 3.71 5.65
N GLY A 90 13.65 4.63 6.17
CA GLY A 90 15.07 4.75 5.89
C GLY A 90 15.45 6.11 5.30
N VAL A 91 14.49 6.99 5.01
CA VAL A 91 14.70 8.38 4.63
C VAL A 91 14.30 9.31 5.77
N SER A 92 15.12 10.30 6.08
CA SER A 92 14.96 11.15 7.26
C SER A 92 14.46 12.57 6.95
N ASN A 93 14.40 12.95 5.67
CA ASN A 93 13.94 14.26 5.22
C ASN A 93 13.17 14.19 3.92
N GLU A 94 12.44 15.27 3.61
CA GLU A 94 11.56 15.34 2.45
C GLU A 94 12.32 15.29 1.11
N ASP A 95 13.48 15.92 1.02
CA ASP A 95 14.23 15.99 -0.23
C ASP A 95 14.78 14.62 -0.64
N ASP A 96 15.31 13.84 0.30
CA ASP A 96 15.72 12.45 0.07
C ASP A 96 14.52 11.58 -0.34
N ALA A 97 13.37 11.77 0.30
CA ALA A 97 12.15 11.04 -0.04
C ALA A 97 11.65 11.37 -1.46
N VAL A 98 11.76 12.63 -1.86
CA VAL A 98 11.44 13.07 -3.23
C VAL A 98 12.43 12.51 -4.25
N GLU A 99 13.74 12.55 -3.96
CA GLU A 99 14.77 11.99 -4.85
C GLU A 99 14.54 10.48 -5.09
N LEU A 100 14.32 9.74 -4.00
CA LEU A 100 13.99 8.31 -4.07
C LEU A 100 12.71 8.07 -4.91
N GLY A 101 11.65 8.83 -4.63
CA GLY A 101 10.39 8.75 -5.36
C GLY A 101 10.54 9.05 -6.85
N MET A 102 11.25 10.12 -7.21
CA MET A 102 11.51 10.50 -8.61
C MET A 102 12.26 9.40 -9.38
N ALA A 103 13.25 8.76 -8.75
CA ALA A 103 13.99 7.66 -9.37
C ALA A 103 13.10 6.45 -9.65
N VAL A 104 12.22 6.09 -8.70
CA VAL A 104 11.23 5.01 -8.87
C VAL A 104 10.22 5.38 -9.95
N VAL A 105 9.63 6.59 -9.90
CA VAL A 105 8.68 7.07 -10.90
C VAL A 105 9.29 7.02 -12.30
N LYS A 106 10.50 7.53 -12.46
CA LYS A 106 11.18 7.51 -13.75
C LYS A 106 11.36 6.09 -14.28
N ALA A 107 11.88 5.18 -13.47
CA ALA A 107 12.11 3.79 -13.87
C ALA A 107 10.80 3.09 -14.29
N VAL A 108 9.70 3.33 -13.57
CA VAL A 108 8.40 2.74 -13.86
C VAL A 108 7.75 3.37 -15.10
N LYS A 109 7.69 4.70 -15.15
CA LYS A 109 6.95 5.41 -16.23
C LYS A 109 7.67 5.37 -17.57
N ASP A 110 9.00 5.34 -17.60
CA ASP A 110 9.78 5.17 -18.84
C ASP A 110 9.50 3.79 -19.48
N TYR A 111 9.23 2.75 -18.67
CA TYR A 111 8.93 1.41 -19.15
C TYR A 111 7.42 1.20 -19.43
N ASN A 112 6.57 1.64 -18.51
CA ASN A 112 5.10 1.55 -18.64
C ASN A 112 4.41 2.80 -18.05
N PRO A 113 4.03 3.78 -18.89
CA PRO A 113 3.37 5.02 -18.42
C PRO A 113 2.04 4.80 -17.70
N LYS A 114 1.38 3.64 -17.89
CA LYS A 114 0.09 3.32 -17.25
C LYS A 114 0.25 2.73 -15.85
N ALA A 115 1.43 2.20 -15.51
CA ALA A 115 1.66 1.66 -14.18
C ALA A 115 1.69 2.78 -13.13
N MET A 116 1.19 2.50 -11.94
CA MET A 116 1.04 3.45 -10.85
C MET A 116 2.17 3.31 -9.84
N VAL A 117 2.71 4.42 -9.36
CA VAL A 117 3.72 4.46 -8.31
C VAL A 117 3.10 4.94 -7.01
N VAL A 118 3.30 4.17 -5.95
CA VAL A 118 2.80 4.43 -4.60
C VAL A 118 3.99 4.75 -3.69
N LEU A 119 4.01 5.94 -3.09
CA LEU A 119 4.95 6.25 -2.01
C LEU A 119 4.23 6.07 -0.67
N ALA A 120 4.76 5.19 0.16
CA ALA A 120 4.16 4.84 1.44
C ALA A 120 4.96 5.39 2.62
N GLY A 121 4.35 6.33 3.34
CA GLY A 121 4.80 6.80 4.64
C GLY A 121 4.17 6.01 5.78
N TYR A 122 4.45 6.43 7.02
CA TYR A 122 4.03 5.71 8.21
C TYR A 122 3.30 6.61 9.20
N ALA A 123 2.11 6.20 9.64
CA ALA A 123 1.33 6.91 10.65
C ALA A 123 2.05 6.95 12.01
N ASP A 124 2.79 5.90 12.32
CA ASP A 124 3.60 5.77 13.52
C ASP A 124 5.06 6.27 13.33
N TYR A 125 5.29 7.22 12.40
CA TYR A 125 6.61 7.79 12.07
C TYR A 125 7.39 8.26 13.29
N HIS A 126 6.72 8.77 14.31
CA HIS A 126 7.33 9.23 15.56
C HIS A 126 8.06 8.11 16.33
N ARG A 127 7.66 6.83 16.10
CA ARG A 127 8.26 5.64 16.73
C ARG A 127 9.52 5.14 16.01
N ILE A 128 9.72 5.60 14.79
CA ILE A 128 10.82 5.16 13.91
C ILE A 128 11.73 6.32 13.47
N LYS A 129 11.57 7.51 14.08
CA LYS A 129 12.49 8.65 13.86
C LYS A 129 13.94 8.28 14.22
N PRO A 130 14.93 8.83 13.51
CA PRO A 130 14.83 9.79 12.38
C PRO A 130 14.63 9.11 11.01
N GLN A 131 14.29 7.85 10.95
CA GLN A 131 14.27 7.01 9.73
C GLN A 131 12.97 7.14 8.93
N ALA A 132 12.12 8.10 9.22
CA ALA A 132 10.91 8.38 8.47
C ALA A 132 10.54 9.86 8.53
N VAL A 133 9.97 10.37 7.44
CA VAL A 133 9.34 11.68 7.36
C VAL A 133 7.97 11.67 8.05
N GLU A 134 7.48 12.86 8.39
CA GLU A 134 6.14 13.00 9.00
C GLU A 134 5.04 12.57 8.03
N ALA A 135 4.00 11.91 8.58
CA ALA A 135 2.89 11.39 7.79
C ALA A 135 2.20 12.47 6.94
N SER A 136 2.02 13.68 7.50
CA SER A 136 1.43 14.84 6.83
C SER A 136 2.21 15.34 5.61
N LYS A 137 3.48 14.96 5.45
CA LYS A 137 4.33 15.40 4.33
C LYS A 137 4.22 14.52 3.09
N ILE A 138 3.62 13.34 3.23
CA ILE A 138 3.59 12.34 2.15
C ILE A 138 2.86 12.84 0.88
N PRO A 139 1.69 13.51 0.94
CA PRO A 139 1.05 14.06 -0.26
C PRO A 139 1.95 15.04 -1.02
N GLY A 140 2.58 15.99 -0.32
CA GLY A 140 3.51 16.94 -0.93
C GLY A 140 4.76 16.28 -1.53
N ILE A 141 5.31 15.24 -0.88
CA ILE A 141 6.41 14.43 -1.40
C ILE A 141 5.99 13.71 -2.68
N CYS A 142 4.79 13.08 -2.70
CA CYS A 142 4.24 12.41 -3.88
C CYS A 142 4.07 13.39 -5.05
N HIS A 143 3.52 14.57 -4.80
CA HIS A 143 3.36 15.62 -5.79
C HIS A 143 4.72 16.04 -6.42
N ARG A 144 5.71 16.34 -5.58
CA ARG A 144 7.06 16.70 -6.02
C ARG A 144 7.75 15.56 -6.80
N ALA A 145 7.55 14.31 -6.37
CA ALA A 145 8.11 13.13 -7.04
C ALA A 145 7.32 12.71 -8.29
N LYS A 146 6.14 13.28 -8.54
CA LYS A 146 5.19 12.89 -9.60
C LYS A 146 4.71 11.44 -9.44
N ALA A 147 4.56 10.99 -8.20
CA ALA A 147 3.95 9.69 -7.88
C ALA A 147 2.42 9.77 -8.01
N ASP A 148 1.78 8.63 -8.20
CA ASP A 148 0.35 8.55 -8.49
C ASP A 148 -0.51 8.35 -7.23
N VAL A 149 0.07 7.78 -6.16
CA VAL A 149 -0.66 7.45 -4.94
C VAL A 149 0.16 7.81 -3.70
N ALA A 150 -0.43 8.59 -2.81
CA ALA A 150 0.08 8.84 -1.46
C ALA A 150 -0.51 7.80 -0.49
N MET A 151 0.33 7.08 0.23
CA MET A 151 -0.12 6.02 1.13
C MET A 151 0.39 6.18 2.56
N LEU A 152 -0.43 5.80 3.55
CA LEU A 152 0.02 5.56 4.93
C LEU A 152 -0.19 4.10 5.34
N ASP A 153 0.78 3.55 6.05
CA ASP A 153 0.70 2.26 6.76
C ASP A 153 1.22 2.46 8.20
N THR A 154 1.31 1.44 9.01
CA THR A 154 2.06 1.43 10.27
C THR A 154 3.33 0.60 10.11
N ALA A 155 4.47 1.11 10.60
CA ALA A 155 5.74 0.39 10.55
C ALA A 155 5.77 -0.72 11.60
N VAL A 156 5.38 -0.39 12.84
CA VAL A 156 5.38 -1.30 13.98
C VAL A 156 4.06 -2.07 14.04
N LYS A 157 4.14 -3.40 14.06
CA LYS A 157 2.98 -4.30 14.05
C LYS A 157 2.76 -4.92 15.44
N ASP A 158 2.32 -4.09 16.39
CA ASP A 158 2.08 -4.43 17.80
C ASP A 158 0.59 -4.46 18.20
N GLY A 159 -0.30 -4.50 17.21
CA GLY A 159 -1.76 -4.51 17.40
C GLY A 159 -2.40 -3.13 17.28
N LYS A 160 -1.61 -2.06 17.28
CA LYS A 160 -2.12 -0.71 17.04
C LYS A 160 -2.52 -0.53 15.58
N THR A 161 -3.54 0.27 15.38
CA THR A 161 -4.12 0.61 14.08
C THR A 161 -3.62 1.99 13.59
N LEU A 162 -3.93 2.34 12.38
CA LEU A 162 -3.74 3.69 11.84
C LEU A 162 -4.34 4.76 12.76
N PHE A 163 -5.54 4.50 13.31
CA PHE A 163 -6.31 5.40 14.17
C PHE A 163 -5.76 5.57 15.59
N ASP A 164 -4.85 4.70 16.01
CA ASP A 164 -4.11 4.89 17.27
C ASP A 164 -2.98 5.94 17.16
N HIS A 165 -2.67 6.36 15.94
CA HIS A 165 -1.54 7.25 15.64
C HIS A 165 -1.98 8.59 15.04
N LEU A 166 -3.09 8.61 14.28
CA LEU A 166 -3.62 9.81 13.62
C LEU A 166 -5.12 9.92 13.88
N SER A 167 -5.60 11.14 14.09
CA SER A 167 -7.04 11.41 14.20
C SER A 167 -7.71 11.35 12.84
N ILE A 168 -9.06 11.26 12.83
CA ILE A 168 -9.82 11.27 11.56
C ILE A 168 -9.64 12.60 10.83
N GLU A 169 -9.46 13.70 11.54
CA GLU A 169 -9.19 15.03 10.98
C GLU A 169 -7.81 15.10 10.32
N ASP A 170 -6.80 14.38 10.87
CA ASP A 170 -5.49 14.28 10.23
C ASP A 170 -5.56 13.45 8.94
N LEU A 171 -6.35 12.36 8.96
CA LEU A 171 -6.57 11.51 7.80
C LEU A 171 -7.37 12.23 6.71
N ASP A 172 -8.39 13.00 7.07
CA ASP A 172 -9.19 13.82 6.16
C ASP A 172 -8.31 14.88 5.47
N ARG A 173 -7.48 15.58 6.23
CA ARG A 173 -6.50 16.54 5.66
C ARG A 173 -5.54 15.87 4.69
N PHE A 174 -5.05 14.68 5.01
CA PHE A 174 -4.17 13.92 4.12
C PHE A 174 -4.86 13.58 2.80
N VAL A 175 -6.11 13.09 2.85
CA VAL A 175 -6.89 12.75 1.65
C VAL A 175 -7.18 14.01 0.82
N SER A 176 -7.63 15.08 1.46
CA SER A 176 -7.92 16.36 0.80
C SER A 176 -6.69 16.93 0.10
N GLU A 177 -5.53 16.95 0.77
CA GLU A 177 -4.27 17.44 0.18
C GLU A 177 -3.82 16.57 -1.00
N ALA A 178 -3.95 15.24 -0.89
CA ALA A 178 -3.64 14.34 -2.02
C ALA A 178 -4.54 14.63 -3.22
N HIS A 179 -5.84 14.82 -3.01
CA HIS A 179 -6.80 15.14 -4.06
C HIS A 179 -6.54 16.53 -4.67
N ASP A 180 -6.17 17.52 -3.89
CA ASP A 180 -5.81 18.85 -4.39
C ASP A 180 -4.61 18.80 -5.35
N TYR A 181 -3.70 17.83 -5.15
CA TYR A 181 -2.58 17.55 -6.06
C TYR A 181 -2.95 16.62 -7.23
N GLY A 182 -4.18 16.12 -7.31
CA GLY A 182 -4.61 15.13 -8.30
C GLY A 182 -4.02 13.73 -8.09
N ILE A 183 -3.69 13.39 -6.84
CA ILE A 183 -3.06 12.13 -6.42
C ILE A 183 -4.09 11.30 -5.64
N LEU A 184 -4.10 9.97 -5.85
CA LEU A 184 -4.95 9.08 -5.07
C LEU A 184 -4.40 8.92 -3.63
N ALA A 185 -5.31 8.76 -2.67
CA ALA A 185 -4.99 8.47 -1.28
C ALA A 185 -5.25 7.00 -0.94
N ALA A 186 -4.32 6.37 -0.21
CA ALA A 186 -4.45 4.98 0.22
C ALA A 186 -4.07 4.83 1.69
N PHE A 187 -4.82 4.00 2.43
CA PHE A 187 -4.48 3.69 3.82
C PHE A 187 -4.41 2.18 4.08
N GLY A 188 -3.39 1.81 4.86
CA GLY A 188 -3.23 0.51 5.50
C GLY A 188 -3.01 0.71 7.01
N GLY A 189 -2.47 -0.29 7.71
CA GLY A 189 -2.16 -0.16 9.13
C GLY A 189 -3.22 -0.76 10.05
N SER A 190 -3.40 -2.08 9.95
CA SER A 190 -4.32 -2.85 10.81
C SER A 190 -5.79 -2.38 10.76
N ILE A 191 -6.23 -1.90 9.60
CA ILE A 191 -7.60 -1.44 9.39
C ILE A 191 -8.56 -2.62 9.50
N GLY A 192 -9.63 -2.42 10.29
CA GLY A 192 -10.74 -3.36 10.50
C GLY A 192 -12.05 -2.84 9.91
N VAL A 193 -13.10 -3.66 10.04
CA VAL A 193 -14.46 -3.34 9.55
C VAL A 193 -14.98 -2.02 10.14
N ASP A 194 -14.76 -1.80 11.44
CA ASP A 194 -15.27 -0.64 12.18
C ASP A 194 -14.69 0.71 11.70
N HIS A 195 -13.63 0.67 10.90
CA HIS A 195 -12.99 1.87 10.35
C HIS A 195 -13.50 2.27 8.96
N LEU A 196 -14.20 1.35 8.24
CA LEU A 196 -14.50 1.53 6.82
C LEU A 196 -15.44 2.69 6.54
N GLU A 197 -16.46 2.89 7.39
CA GLU A 197 -17.41 3.99 7.25
C GLU A 197 -16.72 5.35 7.37
N ALA A 198 -15.87 5.52 8.38
CA ALA A 198 -15.10 6.75 8.57
C ALA A 198 -14.16 7.03 7.38
N LEU A 199 -13.49 5.99 6.87
CA LEU A 199 -12.59 6.12 5.72
C LEU A 199 -13.34 6.42 4.43
N HIS A 200 -14.52 5.85 4.24
CA HIS A 200 -15.38 6.20 3.11
C HIS A 200 -15.85 7.66 3.22
N GLY A 201 -16.25 8.09 4.43
CA GLY A 201 -16.74 9.46 4.70
C GLY A 201 -15.75 10.56 4.36
N ILE A 202 -14.44 10.30 4.50
CA ILE A 202 -13.38 11.25 4.10
C ILE A 202 -12.93 11.10 2.64
N GLY A 203 -13.61 10.26 1.84
CA GLY A 203 -13.33 10.11 0.41
C GLY A 203 -12.07 9.32 0.07
N LEU A 204 -11.62 8.40 0.94
CA LEU A 204 -10.45 7.57 0.67
C LEU A 204 -10.60 6.75 -0.62
N ASP A 205 -9.55 6.69 -1.47
CA ASP A 205 -9.59 5.97 -2.74
C ASP A 205 -9.33 4.47 -2.58
N VAL A 206 -8.33 4.09 -1.76
CA VAL A 206 -7.91 2.70 -1.59
C VAL A 206 -7.73 2.34 -0.12
N VAL A 207 -8.39 1.28 0.34
CA VAL A 207 -8.19 0.70 1.67
C VAL A 207 -7.44 -0.62 1.58
N GLY A 208 -6.30 -0.74 2.27
CA GLY A 208 -5.46 -1.93 2.32
C GLY A 208 -5.72 -2.76 3.57
N ILE A 209 -6.18 -4.01 3.39
CA ILE A 209 -6.58 -4.89 4.47
C ILE A 209 -5.87 -6.25 4.35
N ARG A 210 -5.38 -6.77 5.50
CA ARG A 210 -4.98 -8.15 5.66
C ARG A 210 -5.64 -8.80 6.88
N GLY A 211 -5.43 -8.24 8.07
CA GLY A 211 -5.88 -8.86 9.32
C GLY A 211 -7.38 -9.21 9.34
N ALA A 212 -8.23 -8.26 9.01
CA ALA A 212 -9.69 -8.46 8.98
C ALA A 212 -10.14 -9.49 7.92
N ALA A 213 -9.35 -9.72 6.87
CA ALA A 213 -9.60 -10.75 5.85
C ALA A 213 -9.11 -12.14 6.27
N CYS A 214 -8.31 -12.27 7.35
CA CYS A 214 -7.77 -13.53 7.84
C CYS A 214 -8.70 -14.23 8.84
N GLU A 215 -8.54 -15.56 8.96
CA GLU A 215 -9.17 -16.34 10.03
C GLU A 215 -8.80 -15.76 11.39
N LYS A 216 -9.81 -15.65 12.28
CA LYS A 216 -9.67 -15.10 13.65
C LYS A 216 -9.05 -13.70 13.73
N GLY A 217 -8.92 -12.97 12.59
CA GLY A 217 -8.27 -11.67 12.55
C GLY A 217 -6.74 -11.71 12.69
N ASP A 218 -6.14 -12.90 12.72
CA ASP A 218 -4.70 -13.08 12.91
C ASP A 218 -3.95 -12.95 11.57
N ARG A 219 -3.32 -11.81 11.37
CA ARG A 219 -2.55 -11.51 10.14
C ARG A 219 -1.32 -12.40 9.93
N MET A 220 -0.78 -13.01 11.00
CA MET A 220 0.45 -13.81 10.95
C MET A 220 0.15 -15.30 10.78
N LYS A 221 -0.74 -15.84 11.60
CA LYS A 221 -1.09 -17.27 11.65
C LYS A 221 -2.34 -17.62 10.83
N GLY A 222 -3.29 -16.68 10.72
CA GLY A 222 -4.51 -16.87 9.94
C GLY A 222 -4.25 -16.79 8.44
N SER A 223 -5.09 -17.48 7.66
CA SER A 223 -5.13 -17.39 6.20
C SER A 223 -6.32 -16.54 5.75
N ILE A 224 -6.15 -15.81 4.65
CA ILE A 224 -7.23 -15.04 4.00
C ILE A 224 -8.34 -16.00 3.58
N LYS A 225 -9.60 -15.57 3.77
CA LYS A 225 -10.81 -16.30 3.40
C LYS A 225 -11.70 -15.46 2.49
N ALA A 226 -12.12 -16.04 1.39
CA ALA A 226 -13.03 -15.40 0.43
C ALA A 226 -14.30 -14.85 1.07
N SER A 227 -14.88 -15.57 2.05
CA SER A 227 -16.08 -15.12 2.76
C SER A 227 -15.85 -13.82 3.55
N LYS A 228 -14.67 -13.65 4.14
CA LYS A 228 -14.30 -12.43 4.87
C LYS A 228 -14.03 -11.26 3.93
N VAL A 229 -13.34 -11.52 2.82
CA VAL A 229 -13.10 -10.51 1.78
C VAL A 229 -14.43 -10.04 1.19
N ARG A 230 -15.34 -10.97 0.88
CA ARG A 230 -16.69 -10.64 0.37
C ARG A 230 -17.46 -9.76 1.36
N ARG A 231 -17.42 -10.08 2.64
CA ARG A 231 -18.06 -9.23 3.66
C ARG A 231 -17.48 -7.80 3.68
N LEU A 232 -16.15 -7.65 3.54
CA LEU A 232 -15.53 -6.32 3.44
C LEU A 232 -16.00 -5.59 2.18
N ARG A 233 -16.11 -6.29 1.04
CA ARG A 233 -16.61 -5.72 -0.21
C ARG A 233 -18.05 -5.27 -0.08
N GLU A 234 -18.92 -6.13 0.46
CA GLU A 234 -20.35 -5.81 0.68
C GLU A 234 -20.53 -4.56 1.55
N ILE A 235 -19.71 -4.38 2.59
CA ILE A 235 -19.75 -3.19 3.44
C ILE A 235 -19.34 -1.95 2.63
N ILE A 236 -18.26 -2.03 1.86
CA ILE A 236 -17.77 -0.91 1.04
C ILE A 236 -18.78 -0.55 -0.06
N ASP A 237 -19.46 -1.54 -0.65
CA ASP A 237 -20.48 -1.31 -1.69
C ASP A 237 -21.79 -0.77 -1.13
N GLY A 238 -22.01 -0.88 0.17
CA GLY A 238 -23.21 -0.39 0.86
C GLY A 238 -23.16 1.09 1.26
N PHE A 239 -22.02 1.75 1.08
CA PHE A 239 -21.85 3.19 1.28
C PHE A 239 -22.19 3.96 0.00
#